data_e2cf059be6096dcdd4306d94e99d9e9a
#
_entry.id   e2cf059be6096dcdd4306d94e99d9e9a
#
_cell.length_a   1.000
_cell.length_b   1.000
_cell.length_c   1.000
_cell.angle_alpha   90.00
_cell.angle_beta   90.00
_cell.angle_gamma   90.00
#
_symmetry.space_group_name_H-M   'P 1'
#
loop_
_entity.id
_entity.type
_entity.pdbx_description
1 polymer ?
#
loop_
_entity_poly.entity_id
_entity_poly.type
_entity_poly.pdbx_seq_one_letter_code
_entity_poly.pdbx_strand_id
1 'polypeptide(L)'
;EKGLCFSEEYFKFIIALKRFSFSKIYKHWRLVEFQHYAKIVIETIYRTLMRTQVYAANGRVSTALRLFPKLCVEFENWLVKYSNYEPMFQKDRKKIYRYDTKSVFDIRNDEPFQKCVLEFSSGMTDQYAIEIYEEIIQF
;
A
#
# COMPACT_ATOMS: atom_id res chain seq x y z
N GLU A 1 6.74 1.51 41.11
CA GLU A 1 7.75 0.70 40.39
C GLU A 1 8.28 1.52 39.22
N LYS A 2 9.56 1.87 39.26
CA LYS A 2 10.22 2.54 38.13
C LYS A 2 10.57 1.46 37.11
N GLY A 3 9.89 1.47 35.95
CA GLY A 3 10.25 0.59 34.84
C GLY A 3 11.68 0.83 34.32
N LEU A 4 12.17 0.00 33.42
CA LEU A 4 13.46 0.17 32.74
C LEU A 4 13.52 1.55 32.06
N CYS A 5 14.46 2.38 32.47
CA CYS A 5 14.70 3.70 31.91
C CYS A 5 16.21 3.91 31.69
N PHE A 6 16.54 4.75 30.72
CA PHE A 6 17.94 5.17 30.51
C PHE A 6 18.41 6.02 31.68
N SER A 7 19.74 5.98 31.95
CA SER A 7 20.35 6.96 32.85
C SER A 7 20.13 8.37 32.29
N GLU A 8 20.17 9.39 33.17
CA GLU A 8 19.92 10.78 32.79
C GLU A 8 20.85 11.27 31.67
N GLU A 9 22.14 10.88 31.73
CA GLU A 9 23.12 11.21 30.70
C GLU A 9 22.76 10.60 29.34
N TYR A 10 22.47 9.31 29.29
CA TYR A 10 22.06 8.64 28.06
C TYR A 10 20.75 9.20 27.51
N PHE A 11 19.82 9.54 28.37
CA PHE A 11 18.58 10.17 27.94
C PHE A 11 18.81 11.54 27.27
N LYS A 12 19.67 12.40 27.89
CA LYS A 12 20.06 13.68 27.29
C LYS A 12 20.77 13.51 25.95
N PHE A 13 21.66 12.53 25.85
CA PHE A 13 22.35 12.19 24.60
C PHE A 13 21.39 11.76 23.51
N ILE A 14 20.44 10.85 23.80
CA ILE A 14 19.44 10.39 22.85
C ILE A 14 18.56 11.55 22.36
N ILE A 15 18.14 12.44 23.25
CA ILE A 15 17.36 13.61 22.87
C ILE A 15 18.16 14.58 21.98
N ALA A 16 19.42 14.82 22.30
CA ALA A 16 20.30 15.64 21.47
C ALA A 16 20.50 15.02 20.08
N LEU A 17 20.74 13.72 20.00
CA LEU A 17 20.89 12.97 18.75
C LEU A 17 19.60 13.04 17.91
N LYS A 18 18.43 12.83 18.52
CA LYS A 18 17.13 12.96 17.84
C LYS A 18 16.92 14.36 17.29
N ARG A 19 17.22 15.41 18.06
CA ARG A 19 17.12 16.81 17.61
C ARG A 19 18.05 17.10 16.44
N PHE A 20 19.30 16.65 16.51
CA PHE A 20 20.28 16.78 15.42
C PHE A 20 19.76 16.07 14.16
N SER A 21 19.38 14.80 14.26
CA SER A 21 18.86 14.02 13.14
C SER A 21 17.65 14.69 12.51
N PHE A 22 16.69 15.14 13.34
CA PHE A 22 15.50 15.82 12.85
C PHE A 22 15.82 17.11 12.11
N SER A 23 16.72 17.96 12.67
CA SER A 23 17.03 19.27 12.10
C SER A 23 17.96 19.20 10.89
N LYS A 24 18.91 18.27 10.86
CA LYS A 24 19.95 18.21 9.83
C LYS A 24 19.75 17.14 8.78
N ILE A 25 19.04 16.06 9.11
CA ILE A 25 18.79 14.95 8.21
C ILE A 25 17.37 15.03 7.68
N TYR A 26 16.36 14.86 8.55
CA TYR A 26 14.95 14.74 8.12
C TYR A 26 14.35 16.03 7.53
N LYS A 27 14.89 17.21 7.87
CA LYS A 27 14.51 18.50 7.27
C LYS A 27 15.44 18.96 6.15
N HIS A 28 16.32 18.10 5.68
CA HIS A 28 17.19 18.46 4.57
C HIS A 28 16.36 18.64 3.29
N TRP A 29 16.64 19.69 2.51
CA TRP A 29 15.87 20.03 1.31
C TRP A 29 15.72 18.87 0.32
N ARG A 30 16.75 18.03 0.13
CA ARG A 30 16.67 16.83 -0.73
C ARG A 30 15.60 15.83 -0.26
N LEU A 31 15.39 15.70 1.05
CA LEU A 31 14.35 14.83 1.57
C LEU A 31 12.95 15.42 1.38
N VAL A 32 12.82 16.75 1.40
CA VAL A 32 11.55 17.44 1.11
C VAL A 32 11.12 17.14 -0.33
N GLU A 33 12.04 17.26 -1.30
CA GLU A 33 11.76 16.91 -2.69
C GLU A 33 11.42 15.44 -2.88
N PHE A 34 12.16 14.54 -2.21
CA PHE A 34 11.83 13.11 -2.21
C PHE A 34 10.46 12.83 -1.61
N GLN A 35 10.07 13.50 -0.53
CA GLN A 35 8.75 13.36 0.08
C GLN A 35 7.63 13.80 -0.87
N HIS A 36 7.84 14.89 -1.63
CA HIS A 36 6.89 15.31 -2.67
C HIS A 36 6.74 14.25 -3.76
N TYR A 37 7.84 13.70 -4.23
CA TYR A 37 7.83 12.62 -5.21
C TYR A 37 7.10 11.38 -4.67
N ALA A 38 7.45 10.91 -3.47
CA ALA A 38 6.81 9.77 -2.84
C ALA A 38 5.30 9.98 -2.66
N LYS A 39 4.88 11.19 -2.30
CA LYS A 39 3.47 11.55 -2.21
C LYS A 39 2.76 11.38 -3.55
N ILE A 40 3.34 11.88 -4.65
CA ILE A 40 2.77 11.75 -6.00
C ILE A 40 2.62 10.26 -6.37
N VAL A 41 3.65 9.45 -6.12
CA VAL A 41 3.65 8.01 -6.38
C VAL A 41 2.49 7.33 -5.65
N ILE A 42 2.42 7.52 -4.33
CA ILE A 42 1.41 6.88 -3.48
C ILE A 42 -0.01 7.35 -3.86
N GLU A 43 -0.22 8.65 -4.05
CA GLU A 43 -1.54 9.18 -4.43
C GLU A 43 -1.99 8.67 -5.80
N THR A 44 -1.08 8.52 -6.76
CA THR A 44 -1.41 8.01 -8.09
C THR A 44 -1.85 6.56 -8.02
N ILE A 45 -1.11 5.70 -7.31
CA ILE A 45 -1.46 4.29 -7.09
C ILE A 45 -2.81 4.21 -6.38
N TYR A 46 -2.97 4.92 -5.27
CA TYR A 46 -4.20 4.93 -4.48
C TYR A 46 -5.42 5.32 -5.33
N ARG A 47 -5.35 6.42 -6.07
CA ARG A 47 -6.44 6.90 -6.92
C ARG A 47 -6.76 5.91 -8.06
N THR A 48 -5.74 5.27 -8.62
CA THR A 48 -5.92 4.25 -9.67
C THR A 48 -6.67 3.05 -9.11
N LEU A 49 -6.31 2.57 -7.93
CA LEU A 49 -6.98 1.45 -7.28
C LEU A 49 -8.39 1.81 -6.81
N MET A 50 -8.62 3.00 -6.25
CA MET A 50 -9.96 3.42 -5.82
C MET A 50 -10.98 3.47 -6.97
N ARG A 51 -10.56 3.78 -8.20
CA ARG A 51 -11.42 3.73 -9.38
C ARG A 51 -11.88 2.31 -9.74
N THR A 52 -11.25 1.27 -9.20
CA THR A 52 -11.62 -0.12 -9.49
C THR A 52 -12.75 -0.65 -8.64
N GLN A 53 -13.25 0.08 -7.64
CA GLN A 53 -14.23 -0.40 -6.66
C GLN A 53 -15.48 -1.02 -7.32
N VAL A 54 -16.11 -0.31 -8.25
CA VAL A 54 -17.31 -0.81 -8.95
C VAL A 54 -17.01 -2.11 -9.71
N TYR A 55 -15.82 -2.20 -10.28
CA TYR A 55 -15.37 -3.40 -10.99
C TYR A 55 -15.04 -4.54 -10.01
N ALA A 56 -14.43 -4.22 -8.87
CA ALA A 56 -14.13 -5.18 -7.82
C ALA A 56 -15.41 -5.81 -7.25
N ALA A 57 -16.43 -5.03 -6.97
CA ALA A 57 -17.73 -5.52 -6.51
C ALA A 57 -18.39 -6.49 -7.51
N ASN A 58 -18.02 -6.42 -8.79
CA ASN A 58 -18.54 -7.27 -9.88
C ASN A 58 -17.56 -8.35 -10.35
N GLY A 59 -16.44 -8.57 -9.64
CA GLY A 59 -15.45 -9.59 -10.02
C GLY A 59 -14.64 -9.26 -11.29
N ARG A 60 -14.52 -7.97 -11.67
CA ARG A 60 -13.94 -7.52 -12.94
C ARG A 60 -12.75 -6.57 -12.79
N VAL A 61 -11.94 -6.72 -11.77
CA VAL A 61 -10.75 -5.87 -11.56
C VAL A 61 -9.80 -5.92 -12.76
N SER A 62 -9.60 -7.10 -13.34
CA SER A 62 -8.78 -7.28 -14.55
C SER A 62 -9.26 -6.45 -15.75
N THR A 63 -10.56 -6.16 -15.85
CA THR A 63 -11.08 -5.26 -16.88
C THR A 63 -10.70 -3.79 -16.60
N ALA A 64 -10.74 -3.38 -15.33
CA ALA A 64 -10.40 -2.02 -14.91
C ALA A 64 -8.90 -1.72 -15.02
N LEU A 65 -8.08 -2.71 -14.66
CA LEU A 65 -6.61 -2.59 -14.65
C LEU A 65 -5.93 -3.22 -15.87
N ARG A 66 -6.65 -3.43 -16.97
CA ARG A 66 -6.10 -4.09 -18.18
C ARG A 66 -4.83 -3.43 -18.75
N LEU A 67 -4.66 -2.14 -18.52
CA LEU A 67 -3.49 -1.36 -18.96
C LEU A 67 -2.30 -1.47 -17.99
N PHE A 68 -2.52 -2.01 -16.80
CA PHE A 68 -1.54 -2.12 -15.73
C PHE A 68 -1.42 -3.58 -15.26
N PRO A 69 -0.81 -4.45 -16.07
CA PRO A 69 -0.84 -5.90 -15.83
C PRO A 69 -0.14 -6.33 -14.53
N LYS A 70 0.96 -5.69 -14.14
CA LYS A 70 1.64 -6.00 -12.87
C LYS A 70 0.74 -5.63 -11.68
N LEU A 71 0.24 -4.40 -11.66
CA LEU A 71 -0.68 -3.94 -10.61
C LEU A 71 -1.94 -4.80 -10.55
N CYS A 72 -2.49 -5.17 -11.71
CA CYS A 72 -3.69 -6.00 -11.81
C CYS A 72 -3.51 -7.34 -11.12
N VAL A 73 -2.47 -8.08 -11.46
CA VAL A 73 -2.20 -9.43 -10.91
C VAL A 73 -2.02 -9.38 -9.40
N GLU A 74 -1.19 -8.46 -8.90
CA GLU A 74 -0.92 -8.37 -7.47
C GLU A 74 -2.14 -7.90 -6.67
N PHE A 75 -2.89 -6.94 -7.18
CA PHE A 75 -4.10 -6.46 -6.50
C PHE A 75 -5.24 -7.48 -6.53
N GLU A 76 -5.46 -8.20 -7.64
CA GLU A 76 -6.42 -9.30 -7.66
C GLU A 76 -6.06 -10.41 -6.68
N ASN A 77 -4.78 -10.81 -6.62
CA ASN A 77 -4.29 -11.79 -5.65
C ASN A 77 -4.55 -11.33 -4.21
N TRP A 78 -4.32 -10.06 -3.91
CA TRP A 78 -4.62 -9.47 -2.61
C TRP A 78 -6.11 -9.53 -2.28
N LEU A 79 -6.96 -9.10 -3.21
CA LEU A 79 -8.41 -9.09 -3.02
C LEU A 79 -8.97 -10.50 -2.78
N VAL A 80 -8.52 -11.50 -3.55
CA VAL A 80 -8.94 -12.90 -3.35
C VAL A 80 -8.52 -13.42 -1.97
N LYS A 81 -7.36 -12.98 -1.48
CA LYS A 81 -6.80 -13.43 -0.20
C LYS A 81 -7.47 -12.79 1.01
N TYR A 82 -7.80 -11.51 0.94
CA TYR A 82 -8.19 -10.71 2.11
C TYR A 82 -9.61 -10.13 2.05
N SER A 83 -10.36 -10.36 0.98
CA SER A 83 -11.70 -9.82 0.82
C SER A 83 -12.72 -10.86 0.33
N ASN A 84 -13.96 -10.42 0.24
CA ASN A 84 -15.04 -11.19 -0.39
C ASN A 84 -15.04 -11.09 -1.93
N TYR A 85 -13.90 -10.76 -2.54
CA TYR A 85 -13.73 -10.68 -3.98
C TYR A 85 -13.81 -12.05 -4.65
N GLU A 86 -14.69 -12.17 -5.64
CA GLU A 86 -14.83 -13.36 -6.48
C GLU A 86 -14.57 -13.00 -7.95
N PRO A 87 -13.42 -13.41 -8.54
CA PRO A 87 -13.13 -13.14 -9.94
C PRO A 87 -14.16 -13.80 -10.85
N MET A 88 -14.66 -13.05 -11.85
CA MET A 88 -15.64 -13.54 -12.81
C MET A 88 -15.10 -14.68 -13.69
N PHE A 89 -13.81 -14.64 -14.02
CA PHE A 89 -13.13 -15.63 -14.84
C PHE A 89 -12.36 -16.62 -13.97
N GLN A 90 -12.88 -17.85 -13.85
CA GLN A 90 -12.36 -18.88 -12.95
C GLN A 90 -11.04 -19.54 -13.39
N LYS A 91 -10.48 -19.23 -14.56
CA LYS A 91 -9.27 -19.92 -15.08
C LYS A 91 -8.03 -19.80 -14.17
N ASP A 92 -7.97 -18.78 -13.34
CA ASP A 92 -6.83 -18.50 -12.47
C ASP A 92 -7.00 -18.96 -11.01
N ARG A 93 -8.20 -19.41 -10.61
CA ARG A 93 -8.48 -19.89 -9.24
C ARG A 93 -7.62 -21.08 -8.79
N LYS A 94 -7.08 -21.89 -9.71
CA LYS A 94 -6.31 -23.10 -9.37
C LYS A 94 -4.90 -22.83 -8.86
N LYS A 95 -4.37 -21.60 -9.01
CA LYS A 95 -3.03 -21.22 -8.56
C LYS A 95 -3.01 -20.39 -7.27
N ILE A 96 -4.16 -19.91 -6.82
CA ILE A 96 -4.21 -19.11 -5.59
C ILE A 96 -4.30 -20.09 -4.43
N TYR A 97 -3.22 -20.17 -3.66
CA TYR A 97 -3.19 -20.93 -2.41
C TYR A 97 -4.35 -20.47 -1.53
N ARG A 98 -5.35 -21.34 -1.33
CA ARG A 98 -6.36 -21.17 -0.30
C ARG A 98 -5.69 -21.29 1.05
N TYR A 99 -5.21 -20.18 1.57
CA TYR A 99 -5.16 -20.08 3.00
C TYR A 99 -6.60 -19.93 3.49
N ASP A 100 -6.93 -20.58 4.60
CA ASP A 100 -8.20 -20.42 5.33
C ASP A 100 -8.30 -19.00 5.94
N THR A 101 -8.06 -17.98 5.15
CA THR A 101 -8.16 -16.59 5.56
C THR A 101 -9.61 -16.19 5.47
N LYS A 102 -10.19 -15.92 6.64
CA LYS A 102 -11.50 -15.27 6.70
C LYS A 102 -11.42 -13.99 5.91
N SER A 103 -12.37 -13.75 5.02
CA SER A 103 -12.53 -12.46 4.34
C SER A 103 -12.54 -11.34 5.38
N VAL A 104 -11.54 -10.45 5.31
CA VAL A 104 -11.39 -9.33 6.25
C VAL A 104 -12.16 -8.11 5.77
N PHE A 105 -12.21 -7.91 4.43
CA PHE A 105 -12.81 -6.73 3.82
C PHE A 105 -14.04 -7.08 3.00
N ASP A 106 -15.15 -6.37 3.25
CA ASP A 106 -16.32 -6.36 2.37
C ASP A 106 -16.15 -5.22 1.34
N ILE A 107 -15.66 -5.59 0.16
CA ILE A 107 -15.33 -4.64 -0.92
C ILE A 107 -16.55 -4.01 -1.61
N ARG A 108 -17.77 -4.40 -1.25
CA ARG A 108 -19.00 -3.79 -1.77
C ARG A 108 -19.28 -2.43 -1.12
N ASN A 109 -18.71 -2.22 0.06
CA ASN A 109 -18.85 -0.98 0.82
C ASN A 109 -17.61 -0.10 0.67
N ASP A 110 -17.81 1.21 0.61
CA ASP A 110 -16.75 2.21 0.36
C ASP A 110 -15.63 2.18 1.41
N GLU A 111 -16.01 2.22 2.68
CA GLU A 111 -15.03 2.29 3.77
C GLU A 111 -14.15 1.03 3.88
N PRO A 112 -14.68 -0.22 3.85
CA PRO A 112 -13.87 -1.41 3.82
C PRO A 112 -13.00 -1.52 2.56
N PHE A 113 -13.50 -1.10 1.39
CA PHE A 113 -12.71 -1.08 0.16
C PHE A 113 -11.55 -0.10 0.26
N GLN A 114 -11.79 1.10 0.79
CA GLN A 114 -10.76 2.08 1.03
C GLN A 114 -9.66 1.53 1.96
N LYS A 115 -10.05 0.88 3.07
CA LYS A 115 -9.10 0.22 3.98
C LYS A 115 -8.29 -0.87 3.27
N CYS A 116 -8.95 -1.70 2.46
CA CYS A 116 -8.28 -2.73 1.67
C CYS A 116 -7.21 -2.14 0.74
N VAL A 117 -7.52 -1.05 0.02
CA VAL A 117 -6.58 -0.35 -0.85
C VAL A 117 -5.43 0.26 -0.06
N LEU A 118 -5.71 0.87 1.10
CA LEU A 118 -4.68 1.44 1.97
C LEU A 118 -3.73 0.36 2.51
N GLU A 119 -4.25 -0.78 2.96
CA GLU A 119 -3.43 -1.88 3.46
C GLU A 119 -2.60 -2.53 2.35
N PHE A 120 -3.17 -2.72 1.15
CA PHE A 120 -2.42 -3.17 0.00
C PHE A 120 -1.27 -2.21 -0.33
N SER A 121 -1.55 -0.91 -0.40
CA SER A 121 -0.54 0.11 -0.72
C SER A 121 0.54 0.22 0.35
N SER A 122 0.18 0.10 1.63
CA SER A 122 1.14 0.15 2.75
C SER A 122 2.08 -1.06 2.82
N GLY A 123 1.68 -2.18 2.22
CA GLY A 123 2.50 -3.38 2.10
C GLY A 123 3.51 -3.35 0.96
N MET A 124 3.50 -2.32 0.11
CA MET A 124 4.46 -2.18 -0.97
C MET A 124 5.84 -1.79 -0.46
N THR A 125 6.89 -2.33 -1.07
CA THR A 125 8.24 -1.77 -0.94
C THR A 125 8.36 -0.50 -1.78
N ASP A 126 9.30 0.39 -1.43
CA ASP A 126 9.55 1.62 -2.19
C ASP A 126 9.83 1.33 -3.67
N GLN A 127 10.65 0.32 -3.94
CA GLN A 127 11.00 -0.10 -5.30
C GLN A 127 9.76 -0.55 -6.07
N TYR A 128 8.92 -1.38 -5.46
CA TYR A 128 7.70 -1.87 -6.10
C TYR A 128 6.70 -0.74 -6.36
N ALA A 129 6.54 0.20 -5.44
CA ALA A 129 5.67 1.36 -5.63
C ALA A 129 6.13 2.24 -6.80
N ILE A 130 7.45 2.43 -6.97
CA ILE A 130 8.01 3.17 -8.10
C ILE A 130 7.74 2.42 -9.42
N GLU A 131 7.96 1.11 -9.48
CA GLU A 131 7.70 0.30 -10.67
C GLU A 131 6.21 0.34 -11.08
N ILE A 132 5.30 0.28 -10.13
CA ILE A 132 3.86 0.40 -10.39
C ILE A 132 3.49 1.81 -10.85
N TYR A 133 4.08 2.83 -10.22
CA TYR A 133 3.87 4.21 -10.66
C TYR A 133 4.33 4.41 -12.12
N GLU A 134 5.51 3.90 -12.48
CA GLU A 134 6.02 3.93 -13.84
C GLU A 134 5.08 3.21 -14.81
N GLU A 135 4.57 2.03 -14.44
CA GLU A 135 3.57 1.32 -15.24
C GLU A 135 2.30 2.15 -15.47
N ILE A 136 1.85 2.92 -14.47
CA ILE A 136 0.64 3.75 -14.58
C ILE A 136 0.85 4.97 -15.48
N ILE A 137 2.05 5.56 -15.50
CA ILE A 137 2.33 6.79 -16.27
C ILE A 137 2.95 6.54 -17.65
N GLN A 138 3.42 5.33 -17.92
CA GLN A 138 3.91 4.95 -19.26
C GLN A 138 2.72 4.70 -20.19
N PHE A 139 2.61 5.49 -21.23
CA PHE A 139 1.65 5.34 -22.33
C PHE A 139 2.32 4.66 -23.52
#